data_3413b450da7072257c8a4c49845f0ee6
#
_entry.id   3413b450da7072257c8a4c49845f0ee6
#
_cell.length_a   1.000
_cell.length_b   1.000
_cell.length_c   1.000
_cell.angle_alpha   90.00
_cell.angle_beta   90.00
_cell.angle_gamma   90.00
#
_symmetry.space_group_name_H-M   'P 1'
#
loop_
_entity.id
_entity.type
_entity.pdbx_description
1 polymer ?
#
loop_
_entity_poly.entity_id
_entity_poly.type
_entity_poly.pdbx_seq_one_letter_code
_entity_poly.pdbx_strand_id
1 'polypeptide(L)'
;MNLSFFCDRIDDLIIAAGKRGSACTGFLDTEHQKYASDYLNRNIGRLHGIRYLFYGGYSGAERRMLVLYDPSFCSYFYSCGRCVKVPDGADFSAVVSECCIYDDINFKNLNGNEKSRIDDLSSNISVSDGWDKFSVESDCPPAVCMGLRAVAVSGSGYAELDHRSYMGAVLALGLSRDTIGDIIVRNDREAIIITARAAAELLLSQPPVLNYVGRDKVCLKEIKLPSDFAPERNYSKVVISVASARIDAVVSEVTGMSREKVKRAVSRGEVILNCIPVENFDVRVSSGDVVSIRKYGKFKISDFAGKTKSGRLRLTVLKYI
;
A
#
# COMPACT_ATOMS: atom_id res chain seq x y z
N MET A 1 -12.92 3.93 12.51
CA MET A 1 -12.56 2.83 13.43
C MET A 1 -12.17 3.45 14.77
N ASN A 2 -12.59 2.87 15.91
CA ASN A 2 -12.16 3.39 17.22
C ASN A 2 -10.66 3.14 17.40
N LEU A 3 -9.88 4.19 17.65
CA LEU A 3 -8.40 4.13 17.73
C LEU A 3 -7.91 3.23 18.86
N SER A 4 -8.63 3.16 19.98
CA SER A 4 -8.34 2.24 21.09
C SER A 4 -8.40 0.78 20.61
N PHE A 5 -9.48 0.40 19.96
CA PHE A 5 -9.66 -0.95 19.42
C PHE A 5 -8.58 -1.32 18.37
N PHE A 6 -8.10 -0.33 17.61
CA PHE A 6 -7.02 -0.55 16.65
C PHE A 6 -5.69 -0.82 17.33
N CYS A 7 -5.38 -0.14 18.46
CA CYS A 7 -4.17 -0.41 19.25
C CYS A 7 -4.21 -1.82 19.87
N ASP A 8 -5.34 -2.21 20.46
CA ASP A 8 -5.51 -3.54 21.05
C ASP A 8 -5.27 -4.63 19.99
N ARG A 9 -5.79 -4.42 18.77
CA ARG A 9 -5.55 -5.32 17.65
C ARG A 9 -4.07 -5.40 17.23
N ILE A 10 -3.31 -4.31 17.31
CA ILE A 10 -1.86 -4.33 17.05
C ILE A 10 -1.14 -5.14 18.13
N ASP A 11 -1.50 -4.99 19.39
CA ASP A 11 -0.92 -5.77 20.50
C ASP A 11 -1.19 -7.26 20.33
N ASP A 12 -2.41 -7.66 19.95
CA ASP A 12 -2.75 -9.04 19.61
C ASP A 12 -1.91 -9.59 18.46
N LEU A 13 -1.65 -8.76 17.44
CA LEU A 13 -0.81 -9.16 16.31
C LEU A 13 0.66 -9.29 16.70
N ILE A 14 1.19 -8.49 17.63
CA ILE A 14 2.55 -8.66 18.19
C ILE A 14 2.66 -10.02 18.88
N ILE A 15 1.68 -10.37 19.71
CA ILE A 15 1.62 -11.66 20.40
C ILE A 15 1.53 -12.82 19.38
N ALA A 16 0.68 -12.66 18.36
CA ALA A 16 0.53 -13.68 17.32
C ALA A 16 1.81 -13.87 16.51
N ALA A 17 2.51 -12.79 16.17
CA ALA A 17 3.79 -12.86 15.46
C ALA A 17 4.86 -13.60 16.28
N GLY A 18 4.95 -13.36 17.59
CA GLY A 18 5.87 -14.09 18.48
C GLY A 18 5.57 -15.58 18.59
N LYS A 19 4.29 -15.99 18.46
CA LYS A 19 3.89 -17.40 18.53
C LYS A 19 3.98 -18.15 17.20
N ARG A 20 3.72 -17.46 16.09
CA ARG A 20 3.53 -18.05 14.75
C ARG A 20 4.61 -17.65 13.75
N GLY A 21 5.57 -16.84 14.18
CA GLY A 21 6.61 -16.27 13.32
C GLY A 21 6.18 -15.01 12.59
N SER A 22 4.89 -14.83 12.28
CA SER A 22 4.40 -13.61 11.65
C SER A 22 2.89 -13.40 11.85
N ALA A 23 2.46 -12.15 11.74
CA ALA A 23 1.07 -11.75 11.70
C ALA A 23 0.91 -10.47 10.87
N CYS A 24 -0.26 -10.23 10.29
CA CYS A 24 -0.51 -9.04 9.49
C CYS A 24 -1.92 -8.49 9.69
N THR A 25 -2.09 -7.21 9.39
CA THR A 25 -3.41 -6.56 9.28
C THR A 25 -4.02 -6.81 7.90
N GLY A 26 -5.25 -6.38 7.68
CA GLY A 26 -5.73 -6.03 6.35
C GLY A 26 -5.03 -4.78 5.80
N PHE A 27 -5.41 -4.36 4.59
CA PHE A 27 -4.87 -3.15 4.00
C PHE A 27 -5.31 -1.89 4.76
N LEU A 28 -4.35 -1.15 5.23
CA LEU A 28 -4.52 0.13 5.90
C LEU A 28 -4.42 1.27 4.89
N ASP A 29 -5.20 2.31 5.10
CA ASP A 29 -4.94 3.60 4.46
C ASP A 29 -3.75 4.29 5.12
N THR A 30 -3.30 5.38 4.54
CA THR A 30 -2.11 6.09 4.97
C THR A 30 -2.25 6.73 6.36
N GLU A 31 -3.47 7.07 6.79
CA GLU A 31 -3.75 7.59 8.15
C GLU A 31 -3.53 6.48 9.19
N HIS A 32 -4.13 5.31 8.97
CA HIS A 32 -3.96 4.15 9.85
C HIS A 32 -2.52 3.62 9.85
N GLN A 33 -1.82 3.66 8.70
CA GLN A 33 -0.39 3.30 8.64
C GLN A 33 0.45 4.20 9.54
N LYS A 34 0.25 5.52 9.44
CA LYS A 34 0.96 6.48 10.30
C LYS A 34 0.65 6.25 11.77
N TYR A 35 -0.63 6.08 12.09
CA TYR A 35 -1.06 5.82 13.46
C TYR A 35 -0.43 4.54 14.04
N ALA A 36 -0.42 3.47 13.26
CA ALA A 36 0.24 2.21 13.63
C ALA A 36 1.75 2.39 13.84
N SER A 37 2.42 3.11 12.96
CA SER A 37 3.84 3.42 13.07
C SER A 37 4.14 4.22 14.35
N ASP A 38 3.37 5.27 14.62
CA ASP A 38 3.53 6.09 15.83
C ASP A 38 3.27 5.27 17.11
N TYR A 39 2.28 4.36 17.08
CA TYR A 39 1.98 3.48 18.19
C TYR A 39 3.12 2.49 18.47
N LEU A 40 3.62 1.81 17.43
CA LEU A 40 4.72 0.85 17.54
C LEU A 40 6.01 1.51 18.00
N ASN A 41 6.33 2.69 17.51
CA ASN A 41 7.52 3.46 17.90
C ASN A 41 7.47 3.88 19.37
N ARG A 42 6.30 4.28 19.90
CA ARG A 42 6.13 4.61 21.33
C ARG A 42 6.19 3.36 22.22
N ASN A 43 5.84 2.21 21.71
CA ASN A 43 5.76 0.95 22.44
C ASN A 43 6.84 -0.06 22.00
N ILE A 44 8.00 0.42 21.55
CA ILE A 44 9.07 -0.42 21.02
C ILE A 44 9.51 -1.53 21.97
N GLY A 45 9.48 -1.29 23.27
CA GLY A 45 9.79 -2.28 24.30
C GLY A 45 8.83 -3.47 24.33
N ARG A 46 7.61 -3.35 23.82
CA ARG A 46 6.62 -4.45 23.74
C ARG A 46 6.85 -5.38 22.56
N LEU A 47 7.70 -4.99 21.61
CA LEU A 47 7.97 -5.80 20.42
C LEU A 47 8.78 -7.07 20.71
N HIS A 48 9.57 -7.10 21.80
CA HIS A 48 10.33 -8.29 22.24
C HIS A 48 11.10 -9.00 21.11
N GLY A 49 11.74 -8.23 20.21
CA GLY A 49 12.45 -8.76 19.06
C GLY A 49 11.63 -8.87 17.78
N ILE A 50 10.31 -8.76 17.85
CA ILE A 50 9.43 -8.68 16.66
C ILE A 50 9.75 -7.40 15.88
N ARG A 51 9.87 -7.54 14.58
CA ARG A 51 10.02 -6.42 13.63
C ARG A 51 8.73 -6.17 12.87
N TYR A 52 8.62 -5.01 12.27
CA TYR A 52 7.46 -4.68 11.46
C TYR A 52 7.85 -3.97 10.16
N LEU A 53 6.97 -4.07 9.18
CA LEU A 53 7.06 -3.32 7.93
C LEU A 53 5.65 -3.05 7.39
N PHE A 54 5.55 -2.06 6.50
CA PHE A 54 4.34 -1.81 5.73
C PHE A 54 4.57 -2.22 4.28
N TYR A 55 3.73 -3.12 3.77
CA TYR A 55 3.86 -3.62 2.42
C TYR A 55 2.51 -3.74 1.72
N GLY A 56 2.45 -3.31 0.46
CA GLY A 56 1.22 -3.28 -0.34
C GLY A 56 1.34 -4.00 -1.69
N GLY A 57 2.33 -4.89 -1.85
CA GLY A 57 2.51 -5.69 -3.07
C GLY A 57 3.54 -5.12 -4.06
N TYR A 58 3.89 -3.85 -3.96
CA TYR A 58 4.91 -3.21 -4.80
C TYR A 58 5.48 -1.96 -4.12
N SER A 59 6.61 -1.45 -4.63
CA SER A 59 7.22 -0.21 -4.13
C SER A 59 6.32 1.00 -4.41
N GLY A 60 6.09 1.82 -3.39
CA GLY A 60 5.25 3.01 -3.51
C GLY A 60 3.73 2.75 -3.43
N ALA A 61 3.30 1.55 -3.01
CA ALA A 61 1.90 1.27 -2.74
C ALA A 61 1.33 2.25 -1.70
N GLU A 62 0.12 2.76 -1.95
CA GLU A 62 -0.56 3.68 -1.02
C GLU A 62 -1.25 2.92 0.12
N ARG A 63 -1.96 1.86 -0.23
CA ARG A 63 -2.57 0.97 0.75
C ARG A 63 -1.63 -0.17 1.07
N ARG A 64 -1.30 -0.32 2.36
CA ARG A 64 -0.33 -1.32 2.82
C ARG A 64 -0.87 -2.07 4.03
N MET A 65 -0.49 -3.31 4.14
CA MET A 65 -0.67 -4.11 5.35
C MET A 65 0.47 -3.81 6.32
N LEU A 66 0.18 -3.73 7.61
CA LEU A 66 1.20 -3.84 8.64
C LEU A 66 1.53 -5.32 8.80
N VAL A 67 2.77 -5.68 8.59
CA VAL A 67 3.31 -7.04 8.78
C VAL A 67 4.25 -7.02 9.97
N LEU A 68 3.95 -7.84 10.96
CA LEU A 68 4.78 -8.08 12.15
C LEU A 68 5.42 -9.46 12.00
N TYR A 69 6.70 -9.58 12.25
CA TYR A 69 7.41 -10.84 12.08
C TYR A 69 8.58 -11.00 13.05
N ASP A 70 8.86 -12.24 13.41
CA ASP A 70 10.04 -12.60 14.18
C ASP A 70 11.19 -12.97 13.22
N PRO A 71 12.29 -12.20 13.20
CA PRO A 71 13.42 -12.48 12.32
C PRO A 71 14.08 -13.86 12.53
N SER A 72 13.89 -14.47 13.71
CA SER A 72 14.42 -15.82 14.00
C SER A 72 13.66 -16.92 13.26
N PHE A 73 12.39 -16.66 12.88
CA PHE A 73 11.56 -17.61 12.14
C PHE A 73 11.63 -17.43 10.64
N CYS A 74 11.85 -16.21 10.15
CA CYS A 74 11.65 -15.89 8.74
C CYS A 74 12.74 -14.99 8.19
N SER A 75 13.46 -15.47 7.18
CA SER A 75 14.44 -14.68 6.41
C SER A 75 13.88 -14.18 5.07
N TYR A 76 12.66 -14.57 4.68
CA TYR A 76 12.07 -14.25 3.39
C TYR A 76 10.60 -13.88 3.50
N PHE A 77 10.12 -13.05 2.56
CA PHE A 77 8.71 -12.74 2.38
C PHE A 77 8.22 -13.25 1.03
N TYR A 78 7.03 -13.85 1.02
CA TYR A 78 6.35 -14.24 -0.21
C TYR A 78 5.14 -13.32 -0.45
N SER A 79 5.10 -12.68 -1.60
CA SER A 79 4.01 -11.80 -1.97
C SER A 79 3.85 -11.68 -3.48
N CYS A 80 2.63 -11.64 -3.95
CA CYS A 80 2.27 -11.49 -5.36
C CYS A 80 3.02 -12.45 -6.30
N GLY A 81 3.25 -13.70 -5.84
CA GLY A 81 3.95 -14.72 -6.62
C GLY A 81 5.47 -14.62 -6.56
N ARG A 82 6.04 -13.86 -5.61
CA ARG A 82 7.49 -13.64 -5.47
C ARG A 82 7.97 -13.86 -4.05
N CYS A 83 9.22 -14.31 -3.95
CA CYS A 83 9.93 -14.44 -2.68
C CYS A 83 10.99 -13.33 -2.57
N VAL A 84 11.01 -12.61 -1.45
CA VAL A 84 11.91 -11.48 -1.22
C VAL A 84 12.72 -11.74 0.04
N LYS A 85 14.05 -11.74 -0.06
CA LYS A 85 14.94 -11.89 1.10
C LYS A 85 14.87 -10.64 1.98
N VAL A 86 14.79 -10.84 3.30
CA VAL A 86 14.90 -9.75 4.28
C VAL A 86 16.37 -9.49 4.54
N PRO A 87 16.89 -8.28 4.31
CA PRO A 87 18.29 -7.97 4.63
C PRO A 87 18.53 -7.99 6.13
N ASP A 88 19.67 -8.57 6.54
CA ASP A 88 20.09 -8.55 7.92
C ASP A 88 20.41 -7.11 8.37
N GLY A 89 19.74 -6.62 9.41
CA GLY A 89 20.06 -5.36 10.08
C GLY A 89 19.61 -4.07 9.36
N ALA A 90 18.84 -4.15 8.29
CA ALA A 90 18.40 -2.98 7.55
C ALA A 90 17.24 -2.24 8.22
N ASP A 91 17.30 -0.91 8.19
CA ASP A 91 16.16 -0.04 8.45
C ASP A 91 15.16 -0.22 7.28
N PHE A 92 14.01 -0.80 7.58
CA PHE A 92 13.03 -1.23 6.58
C PHE A 92 12.39 -0.11 5.76
N SER A 93 12.55 1.14 6.14
CA SER A 93 12.14 2.26 5.29
C SER A 93 12.94 2.34 3.97
N ALA A 94 14.18 1.87 3.98
CA ALA A 94 15.05 1.78 2.80
C ALA A 94 14.81 0.51 1.96
N VAL A 95 14.45 -0.61 2.61
CA VAL A 95 14.30 -1.93 1.95
C VAL A 95 13.11 -1.98 0.99
N VAL A 96 12.07 -1.18 1.23
CA VAL A 96 10.92 -1.09 0.31
C VAL A 96 11.29 -0.38 -1.01
N SER A 97 12.36 0.41 -1.03
CA SER A 97 12.87 1.05 -2.26
C SER A 97 13.88 0.17 -3.02
N GLU A 98 14.49 -0.81 -2.34
CA GLU A 98 15.52 -1.70 -2.90
C GLU A 98 15.17 -3.18 -2.74
N CYS A 99 13.90 -3.56 -2.76
CA CYS A 99 13.54 -4.96 -2.89
C CYS A 99 14.14 -5.49 -4.19
N CYS A 100 15.41 -5.86 -4.13
CA CYS A 100 16.08 -6.65 -5.14
C CYS A 100 15.34 -7.98 -5.22
N ILE A 101 14.54 -8.08 -6.19
CA ILE A 101 13.76 -9.23 -6.53
C ILE A 101 14.71 -10.18 -7.21
N TYR A 102 14.87 -11.31 -6.62
CA TYR A 102 15.43 -12.44 -7.33
C TYR A 102 14.30 -13.04 -8.14
N ASP A 103 14.14 -12.59 -9.41
CA ASP A 103 13.60 -13.42 -10.46
C ASP A 103 14.58 -14.57 -10.58
N ASP A 104 14.13 -15.80 -10.41
CA ASP A 104 14.94 -17.03 -10.42
C ASP A 104 16.01 -17.07 -9.31
N ILE A 105 15.60 -17.26 -8.06
CA ILE A 105 16.50 -17.89 -7.11
C ILE A 105 16.74 -19.32 -7.63
N ASN A 106 17.89 -19.48 -8.27
CA ASN A 106 18.39 -20.81 -8.62
C ASN A 106 18.84 -21.46 -7.31
N PHE A 107 17.89 -22.10 -6.59
CA PHE A 107 18.12 -22.76 -5.29
C PHE A 107 19.27 -23.81 -5.30
N LYS A 108 19.81 -24.13 -6.50
CA LYS A 108 20.98 -24.99 -6.64
C LYS A 108 22.27 -24.44 -6.01
N ASN A 109 22.30 -23.14 -5.67
CA ASN A 109 23.48 -22.45 -5.11
C ASN A 109 23.39 -22.15 -3.60
N LEU A 110 22.36 -22.61 -2.89
CA LEU A 110 22.34 -22.52 -1.43
C LEU A 110 23.40 -23.45 -0.82
N ASN A 111 24.24 -22.90 0.07
CA ASN A 111 25.25 -23.68 0.78
C ASN A 111 24.56 -24.78 1.59
N GLY A 112 25.21 -25.98 1.68
CA GLY A 112 24.63 -27.14 2.33
C GLY A 112 24.11 -26.93 3.77
N ASN A 113 24.68 -25.96 4.52
CA ASN A 113 24.25 -25.60 5.87
C ASN A 113 22.92 -24.82 5.92
N GLU A 114 22.55 -24.11 4.85
CA GLU A 114 21.26 -23.41 4.78
C GLU A 114 20.15 -24.38 4.38
N LYS A 115 20.48 -25.36 3.53
CA LYS A 115 19.54 -26.39 3.10
C LYS A 115 19.12 -27.32 4.25
N SER A 116 20.05 -27.76 5.10
CA SER A 116 19.74 -28.59 6.26
C SER A 116 18.89 -27.87 7.32
N ARG A 117 19.10 -26.57 7.51
CA ARG A 117 18.25 -25.74 8.40
C ARG A 117 16.82 -25.56 7.88
N ILE A 118 16.65 -25.52 6.57
CA ILE A 118 15.33 -25.44 5.91
C ILE A 118 14.58 -26.76 6.05
N ASP A 119 15.27 -27.89 5.87
CA ASP A 119 14.69 -29.22 6.01
C ASP A 119 14.26 -29.52 7.46
N ASP A 120 15.05 -29.10 8.46
CA ASP A 120 14.71 -29.23 9.88
C ASP A 120 13.51 -28.35 10.32
N LEU A 121 13.35 -27.17 9.72
CA LEU A 121 12.22 -26.29 10.00
C LEU A 121 10.93 -26.74 9.33
N SER A 122 11.01 -27.33 8.14
CA SER A 122 9.84 -27.85 7.42
C SER A 122 9.24 -29.10 8.07
N SER A 123 10.03 -29.90 8.77
CA SER A 123 9.59 -31.13 9.47
C SER A 123 8.87 -30.86 10.80
N ASN A 124 9.03 -29.67 11.39
CA ASN A 124 8.49 -29.31 12.72
C ASN A 124 7.29 -28.37 12.68
N ILE A 125 6.83 -27.92 11.51
CA ILE A 125 5.65 -27.09 11.40
C ILE A 125 4.43 -27.99 11.18
N SER A 126 3.85 -28.49 12.28
CA SER A 126 2.48 -29.00 12.26
C SER A 126 1.54 -27.79 12.10
N VAL A 127 1.09 -27.54 10.88
CA VAL A 127 0.07 -26.55 10.55
C VAL A 127 -1.27 -27.11 10.99
N SER A 128 -1.68 -26.83 12.24
CA SER A 128 -3.06 -27.06 12.69
C SER A 128 -3.79 -25.72 12.72
N ASP A 129 -4.88 -25.72 12.00
CA ASP A 129 -6.03 -24.81 12.08
C ASP A 129 -5.90 -23.38 11.55
N GLY A 130 -6.39 -23.18 10.34
CA GLY A 130 -6.82 -21.90 9.78
C GLY A 130 -6.01 -21.34 8.62
N TRP A 131 -4.90 -21.95 8.28
CA TRP A 131 -4.14 -21.65 7.07
C TRP A 131 -4.23 -22.88 6.16
N ASP A 132 -5.17 -22.86 5.22
CA ASP A 132 -5.34 -23.95 4.26
C ASP A 132 -4.01 -24.32 3.62
N LYS A 133 -3.83 -25.64 3.48
CA LYS A 133 -2.70 -26.31 2.87
C LYS A 133 -2.18 -25.56 1.66
N PHE A 134 -1.16 -24.73 1.87
CA PHE A 134 -0.31 -24.32 0.79
C PHE A 134 0.44 -25.57 0.34
N SER A 135 0.22 -26.00 -0.89
CA SER A 135 1.28 -26.66 -1.60
C SER A 135 2.34 -25.60 -1.87
N VAL A 136 3.18 -25.34 -0.86
CA VAL A 136 4.46 -24.71 -1.07
C VAL A 136 5.16 -25.68 -2.03
N GLU A 137 5.43 -25.22 -3.24
CA GLU A 137 6.38 -25.92 -4.09
C GLU A 137 7.58 -26.19 -3.19
N SER A 138 8.01 -27.44 -3.07
CA SER A 138 8.88 -27.99 -2.06
C SER A 138 10.27 -27.34 -1.92
N ASP A 139 10.52 -26.27 -2.63
CA ASP A 139 11.80 -25.58 -2.78
C ASP A 139 11.80 -24.12 -2.29
N CYS A 140 10.70 -23.63 -1.68
CA CYS A 140 10.68 -22.26 -1.16
C CYS A 140 11.10 -22.21 0.32
N PRO A 141 12.09 -21.39 0.73
CA PRO A 141 12.49 -21.25 2.12
C PRO A 141 11.33 -20.74 2.98
N PRO A 142 11.34 -20.95 4.31
CA PRO A 142 10.32 -20.45 5.21
C PRO A 142 10.20 -18.94 5.06
N ALA A 143 9.09 -18.51 4.50
CA ALA A 143 8.83 -17.12 4.16
C ALA A 143 7.56 -16.63 4.86
N VAL A 144 7.53 -15.36 5.24
CA VAL A 144 6.31 -14.72 5.68
C VAL A 144 5.37 -14.61 4.46
N CYS A 145 4.39 -15.48 4.39
CA CYS A 145 3.37 -15.38 3.34
C CYS A 145 2.41 -14.25 3.68
N MET A 146 2.50 -13.13 2.97
CA MET A 146 1.58 -12.00 3.15
C MET A 146 0.23 -12.23 2.47
N GLY A 147 0.09 -13.36 1.75
CA GLY A 147 -1.17 -13.70 1.09
C GLY A 147 -1.65 -12.68 0.06
N LEU A 148 -0.77 -11.82 -0.45
CA LEU A 148 -1.13 -10.82 -1.46
C LEU A 148 -1.15 -11.43 -2.86
N ARG A 149 -2.14 -11.02 -3.64
CA ARG A 149 -2.31 -11.39 -5.05
C ARG A 149 -2.50 -10.16 -5.92
N ALA A 150 -2.07 -10.25 -7.15
CA ALA A 150 -2.33 -9.24 -8.16
C ALA A 150 -3.30 -9.82 -9.21
N VAL A 151 -4.42 -9.19 -9.41
CA VAL A 151 -5.46 -9.58 -10.36
C VAL A 151 -5.55 -8.53 -11.45
N ALA A 152 -5.20 -8.91 -12.67
CA ALA A 152 -5.44 -8.08 -13.85
C ALA A 152 -6.92 -8.17 -14.23
N VAL A 153 -7.50 -7.03 -14.53
CA VAL A 153 -8.87 -6.88 -15.01
C VAL A 153 -8.81 -6.22 -16.37
N SER A 154 -9.38 -6.85 -17.39
CA SER A 154 -9.43 -6.32 -18.75
C SER A 154 -10.88 -6.18 -19.19
N GLY A 155 -11.29 -4.96 -19.51
CA GLY A 155 -12.61 -4.64 -20.04
C GLY A 155 -12.73 -4.86 -21.55
N SER A 156 -13.96 -5.02 -22.04
CA SER A 156 -14.24 -5.16 -23.47
C SER A 156 -14.03 -3.87 -24.26
N GLY A 157 -14.00 -2.71 -23.58
CA GLY A 157 -13.86 -1.39 -24.18
C GLY A 157 -15.17 -0.75 -24.59
N TYR A 158 -16.26 -1.25 -24.08
CA TYR A 158 -17.58 -0.64 -24.29
C TYR A 158 -17.75 0.68 -23.53
N ALA A 159 -17.08 0.82 -22.39
CA ALA A 159 -17.10 2.02 -21.56
C ALA A 159 -15.72 2.33 -21.00
N GLU A 160 -15.46 3.62 -20.77
CA GLU A 160 -14.28 4.04 -20.01
C GLU A 160 -14.44 3.64 -18.55
N LEU A 161 -13.46 2.92 -18.00
CA LEU A 161 -13.44 2.44 -16.64
C LEU A 161 -12.41 3.20 -15.81
N ASP A 162 -12.87 3.87 -14.78
CA ASP A 162 -12.04 4.59 -13.83
C ASP A 162 -11.85 3.81 -12.53
N HIS A 163 -11.01 4.32 -11.64
CA HIS A 163 -10.76 3.74 -10.32
C HIS A 163 -12.06 3.51 -9.52
N ARG A 164 -13.05 4.41 -9.62
CA ARG A 164 -14.31 4.32 -8.88
C ARG A 164 -15.17 3.18 -9.41
N SER A 165 -15.17 2.99 -10.72
CA SER A 165 -15.89 1.89 -11.38
C SER A 165 -15.38 0.54 -10.90
N TYR A 166 -14.07 0.32 -10.89
CA TYR A 166 -13.46 -0.91 -10.39
C TYR A 166 -13.73 -1.10 -8.91
N MET A 167 -13.50 -0.06 -8.09
CA MET A 167 -13.73 -0.13 -6.65
C MET A 167 -15.18 -0.42 -6.32
N GLY A 168 -16.13 0.25 -6.97
CA GLY A 168 -17.55 0.03 -6.77
C GLY A 168 -17.98 -1.39 -7.11
N ALA A 169 -17.48 -1.93 -8.22
CA ALA A 169 -17.78 -3.30 -8.65
C ALA A 169 -17.26 -4.35 -7.65
N VAL A 170 -16.04 -4.18 -7.15
CA VAL A 170 -15.43 -5.11 -6.18
C VAL A 170 -16.15 -5.05 -4.83
N LEU A 171 -16.48 -3.86 -4.32
CA LEU A 171 -17.21 -3.71 -3.08
C LEU A 171 -18.66 -4.24 -3.16
N ALA A 172 -19.29 -4.16 -4.34
CA ALA A 172 -20.64 -4.72 -4.57
C ALA A 172 -20.69 -6.24 -4.41
N LEU A 173 -19.55 -6.94 -4.51
CA LEU A 173 -19.45 -8.38 -4.21
C LEU A 173 -19.43 -8.70 -2.71
N GLY A 174 -19.52 -7.69 -1.84
CA GLY A 174 -19.45 -7.87 -0.38
C GLY A 174 -18.03 -7.94 0.18
N LEU A 175 -16.99 -7.70 -0.66
CA LEU A 175 -15.62 -7.64 -0.19
C LEU A 175 -15.41 -6.40 0.69
N SER A 176 -14.74 -6.59 1.82
CA SER A 176 -14.44 -5.47 2.72
C SER A 176 -13.25 -4.64 2.17
N ARG A 177 -13.22 -3.36 2.50
CA ARG A 177 -12.21 -2.42 1.99
C ARG A 177 -10.79 -2.77 2.43
N ASP A 178 -10.63 -3.44 3.56
CA ASP A 178 -9.34 -3.86 4.10
C ASP A 178 -8.78 -5.13 3.43
N THR A 179 -9.57 -5.84 2.61
CA THR A 179 -9.06 -6.94 1.78
C THR A 179 -8.54 -6.46 0.43
N ILE A 180 -8.78 -5.19 0.08
CA ILE A 180 -8.40 -4.58 -1.20
C ILE A 180 -7.31 -3.54 -0.97
N GLY A 181 -6.17 -3.75 -1.61
CA GLY A 181 -5.05 -2.82 -1.69
C GLY A 181 -5.29 -1.70 -2.72
N ASP A 182 -4.25 -1.41 -3.50
CA ASP A 182 -4.34 -0.44 -4.57
C ASP A 182 -5.03 -1.03 -5.80
N ILE A 183 -5.82 -0.20 -6.46
CA ILE A 183 -6.35 -0.44 -7.80
C ILE A 183 -5.60 0.47 -8.75
N ILE A 184 -4.79 -0.11 -9.60
CA ILE A 184 -3.90 0.57 -10.53
C ILE A 184 -4.57 0.55 -11.90
N VAL A 185 -5.20 1.65 -12.28
CA VAL A 185 -5.78 1.81 -13.61
C VAL A 185 -4.66 2.11 -14.59
N ARG A 186 -4.49 1.29 -15.62
CA ARG A 186 -3.45 1.42 -16.65
C ARG A 186 -3.92 2.25 -17.84
N ASN A 187 -5.18 2.09 -18.19
CA ASN A 187 -5.87 2.81 -19.26
C ASN A 187 -7.39 2.73 -19.02
N ASP A 188 -8.18 3.20 -19.96
CA ASP A 188 -9.65 3.19 -19.91
C ASP A 188 -10.32 1.80 -19.86
N ARG A 189 -9.54 0.72 -19.97
CA ARG A 189 -10.03 -0.68 -20.04
C ARG A 189 -9.36 -1.63 -19.09
N GLU A 190 -8.19 -1.29 -18.57
CA GLU A 190 -7.35 -2.23 -17.83
C GLU A 190 -6.99 -1.69 -16.46
N ALA A 191 -7.05 -2.56 -15.48
CA ALA A 191 -6.56 -2.29 -14.14
C ALA A 191 -5.86 -3.51 -13.55
N ILE A 192 -5.00 -3.26 -12.55
CA ILE A 192 -4.44 -4.27 -11.68
C ILE A 192 -4.99 -4.01 -10.28
N ILE A 193 -5.60 -5.01 -9.69
CA ILE A 193 -6.12 -4.96 -8.32
C ILE A 193 -5.17 -5.75 -7.43
N ILE A 194 -4.54 -5.08 -6.48
CA ILE A 194 -3.80 -5.75 -5.41
C ILE A 194 -4.79 -6.11 -4.32
N THR A 195 -4.77 -7.36 -3.87
CA THR A 195 -5.79 -7.84 -2.95
C THR A 195 -5.25 -8.94 -2.04
N ALA A 196 -5.90 -9.17 -0.91
CA ALA A 196 -5.67 -10.32 -0.07
C ALA A 196 -6.08 -11.61 -0.79
N ARG A 197 -5.44 -12.74 -0.43
CA ARG A 197 -5.66 -14.04 -1.06
C ARG A 197 -7.14 -14.44 -1.16
N ALA A 198 -7.87 -14.38 -0.04
CA ALA A 198 -9.28 -14.78 -0.04
C ALA A 198 -10.13 -13.95 -0.99
N ALA A 199 -9.85 -12.64 -1.11
CA ALA A 199 -10.53 -11.79 -2.06
C ALA A 199 -10.13 -12.09 -3.51
N ALA A 200 -8.85 -12.44 -3.78
CA ALA A 200 -8.42 -12.89 -5.09
C ALA A 200 -9.11 -14.19 -5.50
N GLU A 201 -9.18 -15.17 -4.61
CA GLU A 201 -9.84 -16.46 -4.84
C GLU A 201 -11.32 -16.27 -5.19
N LEU A 202 -12.01 -15.34 -4.51
CA LEU A 202 -13.38 -14.97 -4.87
C LEU A 202 -13.47 -14.34 -6.26
N LEU A 203 -12.60 -13.36 -6.55
CA LEU A 203 -12.59 -12.67 -7.84
C LEU A 203 -12.29 -13.60 -9.01
N LEU A 204 -11.42 -14.61 -8.79
CA LEU A 204 -10.98 -15.59 -9.79
C LEU A 204 -11.81 -16.88 -9.79
N SER A 205 -12.88 -16.95 -8.99
CA SER A 205 -13.73 -18.14 -8.89
C SER A 205 -14.34 -18.55 -10.25
N GLN A 206 -14.67 -19.84 -10.37
CA GLN A 206 -15.37 -20.38 -11.52
C GLN A 206 -16.74 -20.96 -11.06
N PRO A 207 -17.88 -20.48 -11.56
CA PRO A 207 -18.02 -19.40 -12.57
C PRO A 207 -17.60 -18.02 -11.99
N PRO A 208 -17.19 -17.07 -12.86
CA PRO A 208 -16.77 -15.76 -12.42
C PRO A 208 -17.87 -15.02 -11.66
N VAL A 209 -17.55 -14.43 -10.50
CA VAL A 209 -18.49 -13.59 -9.74
C VAL A 209 -18.47 -12.13 -10.22
N LEU A 210 -17.34 -11.67 -10.75
CA LEU A 210 -17.20 -10.34 -11.33
C LEU A 210 -17.17 -10.44 -12.86
N ASN A 211 -18.32 -10.26 -13.48
CA ASN A 211 -18.48 -10.32 -14.92
C ASN A 211 -18.55 -8.93 -15.58
N TYR A 212 -18.91 -7.91 -14.80
CA TYR A 212 -19.10 -6.56 -15.27
C TYR A 212 -18.52 -5.54 -14.30
N VAL A 213 -17.93 -4.51 -14.85
CA VAL A 213 -17.58 -3.28 -14.14
C VAL A 213 -18.40 -2.16 -14.80
N GLY A 214 -19.35 -1.60 -14.05
CA GLY A 214 -20.35 -0.72 -14.66
C GLY A 214 -21.16 -1.45 -15.74
N ARG A 215 -21.03 -1.01 -16.98
CA ARG A 215 -21.69 -1.61 -18.17
C ARG A 215 -20.74 -2.42 -19.03
N ASP A 216 -19.46 -2.44 -18.69
CA ASP A 216 -18.44 -3.13 -19.47
C ASP A 216 -18.23 -4.54 -18.97
N LYS A 217 -18.19 -5.51 -19.88
CA LYS A 217 -17.87 -6.89 -19.57
C LYS A 217 -16.37 -7.00 -19.31
N VAL A 218 -15.99 -7.70 -18.23
CA VAL A 218 -14.58 -7.83 -17.84
C VAL A 218 -14.13 -9.28 -17.78
N CYS A 219 -12.83 -9.47 -18.01
CA CYS A 219 -12.11 -10.71 -17.82
C CYS A 219 -11.06 -10.52 -16.72
N LEU A 220 -10.94 -11.48 -15.81
CA LEU A 220 -9.99 -11.44 -14.70
C LEU A 220 -8.95 -12.53 -14.84
N LYS A 221 -7.70 -12.21 -14.52
CA LYS A 221 -6.59 -13.15 -14.51
C LYS A 221 -5.63 -12.84 -13.38
N GLU A 222 -5.17 -13.85 -12.64
CA GLU A 222 -4.04 -13.66 -11.71
C GLU A 222 -2.76 -13.40 -12.49
N ILE A 223 -1.97 -12.44 -12.04
CA ILE A 223 -0.68 -12.09 -12.63
C ILE A 223 0.41 -12.02 -11.57
N LYS A 224 1.66 -12.28 -12.00
CA LYS A 224 2.85 -11.94 -11.23
C LYS A 224 3.27 -10.52 -11.59
N LEU A 225 3.54 -9.69 -10.59
CA LEU A 225 4.07 -8.35 -10.85
C LEU A 225 5.57 -8.45 -11.13
N PRO A 226 6.10 -7.74 -12.13
CA PRO A 226 7.55 -7.61 -12.31
C PRO A 226 8.23 -7.06 -11.06
N SER A 227 9.51 -7.34 -10.95
CA SER A 227 10.32 -6.94 -9.79
C SER A 227 10.43 -5.44 -9.58
N ASP A 228 10.61 -4.76 -10.64
CA ASP A 228 10.71 -3.32 -10.78
C ASP A 228 9.35 -2.67 -11.02
N PHE A 229 8.25 -3.39 -10.73
CA PHE A 229 6.91 -2.87 -10.97
C PHE A 229 6.72 -1.54 -10.24
N ALA A 230 6.65 -0.50 -11.01
CA ALA A 230 6.25 0.84 -10.60
C ALA A 230 5.11 1.28 -11.53
N PRO A 231 3.89 1.44 -11.03
CA PRO A 231 2.80 1.91 -11.88
C PRO A 231 3.11 3.33 -12.37
N GLU A 232 2.95 3.53 -13.65
CA GLU A 232 2.98 4.88 -14.20
C GLU A 232 1.86 5.69 -13.54
N ARG A 233 2.26 6.67 -12.76
CA ARG A 233 1.32 7.62 -12.17
C ARG A 233 1.21 8.78 -13.13
N ASN A 234 0.07 8.90 -13.77
CA ASN A 234 -0.21 10.05 -14.61
C ASN A 234 -0.37 11.30 -13.73
N TYR A 235 0.53 12.23 -13.91
CA TYR A 235 0.50 13.52 -13.24
C TYR A 235 0.31 14.63 -14.28
N SER A 236 -0.59 15.54 -14.00
CA SER A 236 -0.57 16.84 -14.64
C SER A 236 0.36 17.77 -13.86
N LYS A 237 1.43 18.24 -14.48
CA LYS A 237 2.36 19.19 -13.87
C LYS A 237 1.79 20.60 -13.96
N VAL A 238 1.56 21.23 -12.82
CA VAL A 238 1.09 22.61 -12.71
C VAL A 238 2.12 23.44 -11.95
N VAL A 239 2.48 24.58 -12.49
CA VAL A 239 3.35 25.55 -11.79
C VAL A 239 2.47 26.66 -11.23
N ILE A 240 2.52 26.82 -9.91
CA ILE A 240 1.75 27.85 -9.20
C ILE A 240 2.66 28.90 -8.57
N SER A 241 2.11 30.09 -8.29
CA SER A 241 2.82 31.18 -7.61
C SER A 241 2.06 31.63 -6.36
N VAL A 242 2.62 31.40 -5.18
CA VAL A 242 2.01 31.71 -3.90
C VAL A 242 2.81 32.73 -3.11
N ALA A 243 2.13 33.52 -2.27
CA ALA A 243 2.79 34.49 -1.40
C ALA A 243 3.64 33.80 -0.30
N SER A 244 3.23 32.62 0.13
CA SER A 244 3.92 31.82 1.15
C SER A 244 3.60 30.34 0.95
N ALA A 245 4.44 29.44 1.49
CA ALA A 245 4.21 27.99 1.46
C ALA A 245 3.14 27.53 2.46
N ARG A 246 2.17 28.37 2.81
CA ARG A 246 1.05 27.99 3.68
C ARG A 246 0.04 27.18 2.90
N ILE A 247 -0.58 26.20 3.57
CA ILE A 247 -1.53 25.29 2.92
C ILE A 247 -2.75 26.04 2.37
N ASP A 248 -3.24 27.09 3.06
CA ASP A 248 -4.36 27.90 2.58
C ASP A 248 -4.04 28.62 1.25
N ALA A 249 -2.80 29.09 1.10
CA ALA A 249 -2.35 29.75 -0.13
C ALA A 249 -2.18 28.75 -1.27
N VAL A 250 -1.59 27.58 -0.97
CA VAL A 250 -1.37 26.51 -1.97
C VAL A 250 -2.70 25.93 -2.43
N VAL A 251 -3.59 25.57 -1.52
CA VAL A 251 -4.92 25.02 -1.85
C VAL A 251 -5.74 26.02 -2.64
N SER A 252 -5.74 27.31 -2.25
CA SER A 252 -6.42 28.38 -2.99
C SER A 252 -5.97 28.45 -4.45
N GLU A 253 -4.65 28.42 -4.69
CA GLU A 253 -4.07 28.53 -6.04
C GLU A 253 -4.34 27.28 -6.89
N VAL A 254 -4.24 26.07 -6.31
CA VAL A 254 -4.42 24.80 -7.05
C VAL A 254 -5.89 24.55 -7.41
N THR A 255 -6.82 25.01 -6.56
CA THR A 255 -8.26 24.76 -6.72
C THR A 255 -9.05 25.92 -7.32
N GLY A 256 -8.46 27.13 -7.33
CA GLY A 256 -9.17 28.37 -7.68
C GLY A 256 -10.17 28.85 -6.62
N MET A 257 -10.19 28.23 -5.44
CA MET A 257 -11.05 28.67 -4.33
C MET A 257 -10.53 29.95 -3.68
N SER A 258 -11.45 30.81 -3.22
CA SER A 258 -11.05 31.93 -2.33
C SER A 258 -10.50 31.40 -1.01
N ARG A 259 -9.58 32.14 -0.35
CA ARG A 259 -9.00 31.76 0.93
C ARG A 259 -10.04 31.50 2.02
N GLU A 260 -11.13 32.25 2.03
CA GLU A 260 -12.25 32.03 2.94
C GLU A 260 -12.96 30.69 2.72
N LYS A 261 -13.09 30.26 1.46
CA LYS A 261 -13.61 28.93 1.13
C LYS A 261 -12.62 27.85 1.57
N VAL A 262 -11.31 28.07 1.41
CA VAL A 262 -10.27 27.12 1.87
C VAL A 262 -10.30 26.98 3.38
N LYS A 263 -10.37 28.08 4.14
CA LYS A 263 -10.49 28.03 5.62
C LYS A 263 -11.70 27.20 6.05
N ARG A 264 -12.85 27.38 5.40
CA ARG A 264 -14.05 26.58 5.67
C ARG A 264 -13.88 25.11 5.29
N ALA A 265 -13.13 24.79 4.22
CA ALA A 265 -12.83 23.42 3.85
C ALA A 265 -11.89 22.76 4.89
N VAL A 266 -10.89 23.49 5.40
CA VAL A 266 -10.01 23.05 6.50
C VAL A 266 -10.83 22.75 7.75
N SER A 267 -11.69 23.66 8.19
CA SER A 267 -12.52 23.46 9.39
C SER A 267 -13.53 22.31 9.29
N ARG A 268 -13.82 21.86 8.05
CA ARG A 268 -14.66 20.65 7.79
C ARG A 268 -13.86 19.38 7.63
N GLY A 269 -12.52 19.42 7.78
CA GLY A 269 -11.65 18.27 7.54
C GLY A 269 -11.58 17.84 6.06
N GLU A 270 -11.94 18.73 5.12
CA GLU A 270 -11.94 18.45 3.68
C GLU A 270 -10.57 18.61 3.02
N VAL A 271 -9.58 19.16 3.76
CA VAL A 271 -8.18 19.32 3.35
C VAL A 271 -7.31 18.42 4.21
N ILE A 272 -6.59 17.54 3.56
CA ILE A 272 -5.76 16.51 4.19
C ILE A 272 -4.32 16.71 3.72
N LEU A 273 -3.37 16.83 4.64
CA LEU A 273 -1.93 16.91 4.37
C LEU A 273 -1.25 15.63 4.84
N ASN A 274 -0.57 14.93 3.95
CA ASN A 274 0.10 13.67 4.25
C ASN A 274 -0.80 12.70 5.03
N CYS A 275 -2.07 12.59 4.57
CA CYS A 275 -3.10 11.73 5.13
C CYS A 275 -3.60 12.11 6.53
N ILE A 276 -3.30 13.32 7.01
CA ILE A 276 -3.82 13.86 8.26
C ILE A 276 -4.71 15.04 7.92
N PRO A 277 -5.95 15.09 8.44
CA PRO A 277 -6.77 16.28 8.34
C PRO A 277 -6.04 17.51 8.89
N VAL A 278 -6.06 18.59 8.13
CA VAL A 278 -5.42 19.83 8.52
C VAL A 278 -6.33 20.56 9.49
N GLU A 279 -5.85 20.78 10.71
CA GLU A 279 -6.59 21.57 11.73
C GLU A 279 -6.32 23.07 11.59
N ASN A 280 -5.14 23.43 11.10
CA ASN A 280 -4.68 24.81 11.05
C ASN A 280 -4.35 25.23 9.60
N PHE A 281 -5.01 26.26 9.10
CA PHE A 281 -4.87 26.73 7.71
C PHE A 281 -3.52 27.40 7.41
N ASP A 282 -2.69 27.67 8.41
CA ASP A 282 -1.37 28.28 8.24
C ASP A 282 -0.20 27.28 8.28
N VAL A 283 -0.50 25.99 8.38
CA VAL A 283 0.49 24.91 8.25
C VAL A 283 1.29 25.11 6.95
N ARG A 284 2.62 24.98 7.05
CA ARG A 284 3.51 25.08 5.89
C ARG A 284 3.65 23.73 5.20
N VAL A 285 3.61 23.77 3.89
CA VAL A 285 3.90 22.59 3.05
C VAL A 285 5.37 22.59 2.64
N SER A 286 5.90 21.39 2.45
CA SER A 286 7.28 21.10 2.03
C SER A 286 7.32 20.31 0.72
N SER A 287 8.48 20.22 0.09
CA SER A 287 8.67 19.32 -1.05
C SER A 287 8.43 17.87 -0.61
N GLY A 288 7.76 17.10 -1.45
CA GLY A 288 7.33 15.74 -1.15
C GLY A 288 5.93 15.61 -0.53
N ASP A 289 5.40 16.69 0.07
CA ASP A 289 4.09 16.67 0.70
C ASP A 289 2.96 16.38 -0.29
N VAL A 290 1.97 15.64 0.19
CA VAL A 290 0.76 15.29 -0.58
C VAL A 290 -0.45 15.95 0.08
N VAL A 291 -1.13 16.80 -0.69
CA VAL A 291 -2.35 17.48 -0.27
C VAL A 291 -3.54 16.85 -0.98
N SER A 292 -4.49 16.31 -0.22
CA SER A 292 -5.76 15.80 -0.76
C SER A 292 -6.88 16.77 -0.41
N ILE A 293 -7.69 17.11 -1.41
CA ILE A 293 -8.77 18.10 -1.26
C ILE A 293 -10.06 17.48 -1.78
N ARG A 294 -11.05 17.37 -0.91
CA ARG A 294 -12.35 16.77 -1.27
C ARG A 294 -12.94 17.47 -2.50
N LYS A 295 -13.34 16.67 -3.49
CA LYS A 295 -13.87 17.09 -4.82
C LYS A 295 -12.84 17.63 -5.81
N TYR A 296 -11.62 17.99 -5.38
CA TYR A 296 -10.60 18.57 -6.27
C TYR A 296 -9.47 17.59 -6.59
N GLY A 297 -9.32 16.52 -5.79
CA GLY A 297 -8.34 15.48 -6.00
C GLY A 297 -7.10 15.61 -5.11
N LYS A 298 -6.05 14.92 -5.52
CA LYS A 298 -4.79 14.78 -4.80
C LYS A 298 -3.68 15.51 -5.55
N PHE A 299 -2.82 16.19 -4.82
CA PHE A 299 -1.74 17.03 -5.33
C PHE A 299 -0.45 16.75 -4.56
N LYS A 300 0.65 16.49 -5.25
CA LYS A 300 1.96 16.34 -4.64
C LYS A 300 2.78 17.62 -4.89
N ILE A 301 3.35 18.19 -3.85
CA ILE A 301 4.32 19.28 -3.94
C ILE A 301 5.63 18.67 -4.40
N SER A 302 6.06 18.97 -5.64
CA SER A 302 7.27 18.37 -6.19
C SER A 302 8.51 19.18 -5.82
N ASP A 303 8.50 20.50 -6.09
CA ASP A 303 9.66 21.33 -5.91
C ASP A 303 9.30 22.80 -5.67
N PHE A 304 10.22 23.51 -5.00
CA PHE A 304 10.22 24.97 -4.83
C PHE A 304 11.14 25.59 -5.85
N ALA A 305 10.60 25.99 -7.00
CA ALA A 305 11.33 26.49 -8.16
C ALA A 305 11.83 27.95 -8.02
N GLY A 306 12.04 28.42 -6.78
CA GLY A 306 12.54 29.77 -6.51
C GLY A 306 11.44 30.81 -6.31
N LYS A 307 11.80 32.11 -6.55
CA LYS A 307 10.86 33.25 -6.39
C LYS A 307 10.61 33.96 -7.73
N THR A 308 9.44 34.50 -7.89
CA THR A 308 9.11 35.39 -8.99
C THR A 308 9.77 36.75 -8.80
N LYS A 309 9.79 37.59 -9.84
CA LYS A 309 10.26 38.99 -9.76
C LYS A 309 9.51 39.80 -8.67
N SER A 310 8.27 39.43 -8.36
CA SER A 310 7.43 40.05 -7.32
C SER A 310 7.62 39.41 -5.93
N GLY A 311 8.63 38.55 -5.71
CA GLY A 311 8.93 37.90 -4.45
C GLY A 311 8.04 36.71 -4.07
N ARG A 312 7.08 36.33 -4.91
CA ARG A 312 6.21 35.15 -4.66
C ARG A 312 6.99 33.86 -4.88
N LEU A 313 6.69 32.83 -4.06
CA LEU A 313 7.25 31.48 -4.22
C LEU A 313 6.63 30.80 -5.44
N ARG A 314 7.47 30.20 -6.27
CA ARG A 314 7.06 29.36 -7.38
C ARG A 314 7.16 27.90 -6.95
N LEU A 315 6.06 27.17 -7.08
CA LEU A 315 5.93 25.75 -6.69
C LEU A 315 5.57 24.93 -7.92
N THR A 316 6.23 23.80 -8.09
CA THR A 316 5.78 22.76 -9.00
C THR A 316 4.91 21.78 -8.25
N VAL A 317 3.67 21.63 -8.72
CA VAL A 317 2.66 20.75 -8.14
C VAL A 317 2.29 19.69 -9.17
N LEU A 318 2.27 18.43 -8.76
CA LEU A 318 1.84 17.30 -9.56
C LEU A 318 0.41 16.93 -9.13
N LYS A 319 -0.55 17.18 -10.02
CA LYS A 319 -1.94 16.73 -9.80
C LYS A 319 -2.05 15.28 -10.25
N TYR A 320 -2.56 14.42 -9.39
CA TYR A 320 -2.92 13.05 -9.77
C TYR A 320 -4.13 13.09 -10.71
N ILE A 321 -4.03 12.40 -11.84
CA ILE A 321 -5.10 12.28 -12.84
C ILE A 321 -5.87 10.98 -12.61
#